data_503272c768a4b11cba4f2539782cb415
#
_entry.id   503272c768a4b11cba4f2539782cb415
#
_cell.length_a   1.000
_cell.length_b   1.000
_cell.length_c   1.000
_cell.angle_alpha   90.00
_cell.angle_beta   90.00
_cell.angle_gamma   90.00
#
_symmetry.space_group_name_H-M   'P 1'
#
loop_
_entity.id
_entity.type
_entity.pdbx_description
1 polymer ?
#
loop_
_entity_poly.entity_id
_entity_poly.type
_entity_poly.pdbx_seq_one_letter_code
_entity_poly.pdbx_strand_id
1 'polypeptide(L)'
;MHKYLGIPYAQAPIGQLRFKPPKVVTRYKDQECFDFGAECPQLPFGNPNSQEVKGSEDCLFLNVFTIPAPENSTVLKPVMVWIHGGGFTLGSGQIYDPTPLVQEGVIVVTINYRLAGLGFLTFGDDIVPGNMGLRDQVEAIKWTKRFIYYFGGDPSRITIFGESAGAVSVNALQMSPMSTGLISGAIAQSGTVFLSAINRESRPERIAPIIGAKFNCTNLYGNTRLLKCLQQVPMADFVLNTQSEELSLELNDFEIGTIWAPVQDSYSSDPVLPMDGLEAYLSGDFNKVPMMTGIITRLLII
;
A
#
# COMPACT_ATOMS: atom_id res chain seq x y z
N MET A 1 -9.71 24.96 -5.83
CA MET A 1 -8.84 23.86 -5.39
C MET A 1 -7.81 23.59 -6.48
N HIS A 2 -6.53 23.54 -6.11
CA HIS A 2 -5.46 23.07 -7.00
C HIS A 2 -5.32 21.57 -6.86
N LYS A 3 -5.07 20.90 -7.98
CA LYS A 3 -4.86 19.46 -8.09
C LYS A 3 -3.51 19.22 -8.76
N TYR A 4 -2.66 18.47 -8.12
CA TYR A 4 -1.40 18.01 -8.68
C TYR A 4 -1.49 16.49 -8.73
N LEU A 5 -1.64 15.94 -9.94
CA LEU A 5 -2.03 14.56 -10.16
C LEU A 5 -0.87 13.76 -10.76
N GLY A 6 -0.81 12.47 -10.47
CA GLY A 6 0.15 11.56 -11.09
C GLY A 6 1.61 11.84 -10.73
N ILE A 7 1.89 12.29 -9.52
CA ILE A 7 3.27 12.55 -9.09
C ILE A 7 3.93 11.22 -8.69
N PRO A 8 5.03 10.80 -9.36
CA PRO A 8 5.72 9.57 -8.99
C PRO A 8 6.47 9.76 -7.67
N TYR A 9 6.17 8.95 -6.66
CA TYR A 9 6.89 8.97 -5.38
C TYR A 9 8.00 7.92 -5.32
N ALA A 10 7.96 6.91 -6.19
CA ALA A 10 8.98 5.88 -6.34
C ALA A 10 9.20 5.56 -7.83
N GLN A 11 10.31 4.90 -8.15
CA GLN A 11 10.55 4.37 -9.49
C GLN A 11 9.55 3.27 -9.81
N ALA A 12 9.16 3.14 -11.09
CA ALA A 12 8.28 2.07 -11.55
C ALA A 12 8.81 0.70 -11.12
N PRO A 13 8.03 -0.11 -10.38
CA PRO A 13 8.46 -1.42 -9.86
C PRO A 13 8.35 -2.52 -10.93
N ILE A 14 8.95 -2.29 -12.09
CA ILE A 14 8.93 -3.16 -13.27
C ILE A 14 10.19 -4.01 -13.40
N GLY A 15 10.10 -5.12 -14.13
CA GLY A 15 11.24 -5.97 -14.44
C GLY A 15 11.97 -6.44 -13.18
N GLN A 16 13.25 -6.07 -13.05
CA GLN A 16 14.06 -6.46 -11.87
C GLN A 16 13.63 -5.81 -10.55
N LEU A 17 12.81 -4.74 -10.60
CA LEU A 17 12.25 -4.08 -9.42
C LEU A 17 10.91 -4.70 -8.98
N ARG A 18 10.29 -5.58 -9.80
CA ARG A 18 9.10 -6.32 -9.40
C ARG A 18 9.41 -7.17 -8.16
N PHE A 19 8.52 -7.18 -7.18
CA PHE A 19 8.67 -7.85 -5.87
C PHE A 19 9.83 -7.33 -4.99
N LYS A 20 10.38 -6.16 -5.31
CA LYS A 20 11.42 -5.52 -4.50
C LYS A 20 10.86 -4.30 -3.75
N PRO A 21 11.50 -3.89 -2.64
CA PRO A 21 11.17 -2.63 -1.98
C PRO A 21 11.16 -1.47 -2.98
N PRO A 22 10.30 -0.44 -2.77
CA PRO A 22 10.23 0.70 -3.64
C PRO A 22 11.57 1.44 -3.68
N LYS A 23 11.93 1.91 -4.86
CA LYS A 23 13.17 2.64 -5.06
C LYS A 23 12.87 4.13 -5.24
N VAL A 24 13.50 4.95 -4.42
CA VAL A 24 13.29 6.40 -4.41
C VAL A 24 13.55 7.03 -5.78
N VAL A 25 12.73 7.99 -6.18
CA VAL A 25 13.04 8.86 -7.32
C VAL A 25 14.10 9.87 -6.90
N THR A 26 15.27 9.78 -7.49
CA THR A 26 16.42 10.65 -7.14
C THR A 26 16.45 11.96 -7.90
N ARG A 27 15.80 12.03 -9.06
CA ARG A 27 15.70 13.23 -9.90
C ARG A 27 14.32 13.32 -10.51
N TYR A 28 13.64 14.41 -10.25
CA TYR A 28 12.41 14.78 -10.95
C TYR A 28 12.80 15.58 -12.19
N LYS A 29 12.18 15.24 -13.31
CA LYS A 29 12.15 16.12 -14.49
C LYS A 29 10.95 17.04 -14.34
N ASP A 30 11.01 18.20 -14.97
CA ASP A 30 9.83 19.05 -15.13
C ASP A 30 8.75 18.20 -15.83
N GLN A 31 7.60 18.07 -15.18
CA GLN A 31 6.48 17.31 -15.70
C GLN A 31 5.17 18.02 -15.40
N GLU A 32 4.23 17.85 -16.30
CA GLU A 32 2.86 18.27 -16.08
C GLU A 32 2.17 17.28 -15.15
N CYS A 33 1.42 17.80 -14.16
CA CYS A 33 0.72 16.99 -13.15
C CYS A 33 -0.79 17.26 -13.25
N PHE A 34 -1.35 17.12 -14.45
CA PHE A 34 -2.77 17.41 -14.74
C PHE A 34 -3.64 16.15 -14.74
N ASP A 35 -3.05 14.99 -14.99
CA ASP A 35 -3.75 13.71 -15.08
C ASP A 35 -3.30 12.74 -14.00
N PHE A 36 -4.21 11.88 -13.58
CA PHE A 36 -3.86 10.78 -12.67
C PHE A 36 -2.85 9.84 -13.33
N GLY A 37 -1.92 9.33 -12.53
CA GLY A 37 -1.09 8.20 -12.91
C GLY A 37 -1.91 6.91 -13.02
N ALA A 38 -1.35 5.87 -13.63
CA ALA A 38 -2.03 4.58 -13.75
C ALA A 38 -2.34 3.97 -12.38
N GLU A 39 -3.46 3.27 -12.28
CA GLU A 39 -3.77 2.38 -11.16
C GLU A 39 -2.80 1.20 -11.14
N CYS A 40 -2.58 0.62 -9.95
CA CYS A 40 -1.82 -0.63 -9.86
C CYS A 40 -2.61 -1.80 -10.46
N PRO A 41 -1.93 -2.85 -10.98
CA PRO A 41 -2.59 -3.95 -11.67
C PRO A 41 -3.61 -4.65 -10.78
N GLN A 42 -4.83 -4.82 -11.30
CA GLN A 42 -5.97 -5.37 -10.56
C GLN A 42 -7.06 -5.88 -11.51
N LEU A 43 -7.92 -6.76 -10.99
CA LEU A 43 -9.16 -7.13 -11.69
C LEU A 43 -10.20 -6.01 -11.57
N PRO A 44 -11.12 -5.86 -12.53
CA PRO A 44 -12.21 -4.89 -12.46
C PRO A 44 -13.06 -5.11 -11.20
N PHE A 45 -13.42 -4.02 -10.53
CA PHE A 45 -14.30 -4.06 -9.37
C PHE A 45 -15.62 -4.77 -9.69
N GLY A 46 -16.06 -5.67 -8.80
CA GLY A 46 -17.32 -6.42 -8.95
C GLY A 46 -17.27 -7.56 -9.99
N ASN A 47 -16.12 -7.83 -10.62
CA ASN A 47 -15.96 -8.94 -11.55
C ASN A 47 -14.69 -9.76 -11.27
N PRO A 48 -14.68 -10.60 -10.23
CA PRO A 48 -13.53 -11.41 -9.85
C PRO A 48 -13.15 -12.47 -10.89
N ASN A 49 -14.07 -12.81 -11.81
CA ASN A 49 -13.84 -13.78 -12.89
C ASN A 49 -13.48 -13.09 -14.23
N SER A 50 -13.15 -11.80 -14.19
CA SER A 50 -12.71 -11.08 -15.38
C SER A 50 -11.44 -11.68 -15.95
N GLN A 51 -11.37 -11.75 -17.28
CA GLN A 51 -10.14 -12.06 -18.01
C GLN A 51 -9.38 -10.78 -18.40
N GLU A 52 -9.88 -9.61 -18.01
CA GLU A 52 -9.26 -8.32 -18.23
C GLU A 52 -8.55 -7.86 -16.96
N VAL A 53 -7.30 -7.45 -17.09
CA VAL A 53 -6.53 -6.81 -16.02
C VAL A 53 -6.43 -5.33 -16.33
N LYS A 54 -6.78 -4.49 -15.37
CA LYS A 54 -6.63 -3.03 -15.45
C LYS A 54 -5.35 -2.58 -14.76
N GLY A 55 -4.90 -1.36 -15.12
CA GLY A 55 -3.76 -0.72 -14.49
C GLY A 55 -2.41 -1.06 -15.14
N SER A 56 -1.36 -0.64 -14.48
CA SER A 56 0.04 -0.81 -14.92
C SER A 56 0.92 -1.07 -13.71
N GLU A 57 2.04 -1.77 -13.89
CA GLU A 57 3.05 -1.88 -12.84
C GLU A 57 3.74 -0.54 -12.56
N ASP A 58 3.81 0.38 -13.54
CA ASP A 58 4.19 1.77 -13.31
C ASP A 58 2.99 2.52 -12.71
N CYS A 59 2.80 2.37 -11.39
CA CYS A 59 1.62 2.83 -10.67
C CYS A 59 1.91 3.55 -9.37
N LEU A 60 3.18 3.70 -8.98
CA LEU A 60 3.56 4.30 -7.70
C LEU A 60 3.46 5.82 -7.74
N PHE A 61 2.24 6.29 -7.88
CA PHE A 61 1.88 7.70 -7.97
C PHE A 61 1.09 8.14 -6.74
N LEU A 62 1.21 9.44 -6.44
CA LEU A 62 0.35 10.13 -5.49
C LEU A 62 -0.25 11.39 -6.12
N ASN A 63 -1.27 11.94 -5.47
CA ASN A 63 -1.95 13.15 -5.89
C ASN A 63 -2.04 14.10 -4.70
N VAL A 64 -1.87 15.41 -4.94
CA VAL A 64 -1.96 16.44 -3.90
C VAL A 64 -3.10 17.39 -4.24
N PHE A 65 -3.97 17.60 -3.26
CA PHE A 65 -5.14 18.49 -3.38
C PHE A 65 -5.06 19.58 -2.31
N THR A 66 -5.10 20.84 -2.72
CA THR A 66 -5.00 21.99 -1.81
C THR A 66 -5.81 23.20 -2.30
N ILE A 67 -6.22 24.04 -1.40
CA ILE A 67 -6.64 25.41 -1.72
C ILE A 67 -5.44 26.29 -1.43
N PRO A 68 -4.96 27.10 -2.38
CA PRO A 68 -3.84 28.00 -2.15
C PRO A 68 -4.10 28.91 -0.93
N ALA A 69 -3.07 29.14 -0.16
CA ALA A 69 -3.12 30.14 0.89
C ALA A 69 -3.18 31.57 0.24
N PRO A 70 -3.73 32.56 0.94
CA PRO A 70 -3.60 33.96 0.50
C PRO A 70 -2.15 34.36 0.26
N GLU A 71 -1.92 35.28 -0.67
CA GLU A 71 -0.59 35.86 -0.89
C GLU A 71 -0.01 36.35 0.44
N ASN A 72 1.24 36.02 0.70
CA ASN A 72 1.97 36.33 1.94
C ASN A 72 1.53 35.57 3.20
N SER A 73 0.71 34.52 3.10
CA SER A 73 0.44 33.63 4.23
C SER A 73 1.66 32.77 4.54
N THR A 74 2.10 32.80 5.77
CA THR A 74 3.15 31.91 6.31
C THR A 74 2.57 30.69 7.04
N VAL A 75 1.23 30.58 7.10
CA VAL A 75 0.54 29.51 7.82
C VAL A 75 0.48 28.27 6.96
N LEU A 76 1.18 27.23 7.38
CA LEU A 76 1.14 25.92 6.74
C LEU A 76 -0.10 25.12 7.20
N LYS A 77 -0.68 24.34 6.28
CA LYS A 77 -1.88 23.54 6.51
C LYS A 77 -1.54 22.14 7.04
N PRO A 78 -2.41 21.57 7.87
CA PRO A 78 -2.32 20.14 8.19
C PRO A 78 -2.46 19.30 6.92
N VAL A 79 -1.86 18.11 6.94
CA VAL A 79 -1.81 17.19 5.80
C VAL A 79 -2.48 15.89 6.18
N MET A 80 -3.35 15.39 5.33
CA MET A 80 -4.02 14.11 5.47
C MET A 80 -3.65 13.20 4.29
N VAL A 81 -3.04 12.04 4.57
CA VAL A 81 -2.64 11.06 3.54
C VAL A 81 -3.65 9.94 3.53
N TRP A 82 -4.41 9.82 2.44
CA TRP A 82 -5.40 8.78 2.25
C TRP A 82 -4.78 7.50 1.72
N ILE A 83 -5.03 6.39 2.42
CA ILE A 83 -4.67 5.04 2.02
C ILE A 83 -5.97 4.29 1.69
N HIS A 84 -6.16 3.94 0.43
CA HIS A 84 -7.40 3.32 -0.02
C HIS A 84 -7.57 1.88 0.48
N GLY A 85 -8.82 1.43 0.59
CA GLY A 85 -9.20 0.06 0.87
C GLY A 85 -9.22 -0.82 -0.38
N GLY A 86 -10.01 -1.90 -0.33
CA GLY A 86 -10.18 -2.86 -1.43
C GLY A 86 -9.47 -4.19 -1.21
N GLY A 87 -9.42 -4.67 0.05
CA GLY A 87 -8.92 -6.01 0.41
C GLY A 87 -7.47 -6.28 0.01
N PHE A 88 -6.64 -5.26 -0.18
CA PHE A 88 -5.29 -5.34 -0.72
C PHE A 88 -5.20 -5.88 -2.16
N THR A 89 -6.31 -6.06 -2.85
CA THR A 89 -6.38 -6.64 -4.19
C THR A 89 -6.83 -5.67 -5.26
N LEU A 90 -7.52 -4.60 -4.88
CA LEU A 90 -8.06 -3.57 -5.79
C LEU A 90 -8.08 -2.19 -5.12
N GLY A 91 -8.37 -1.17 -5.91
CA GLY A 91 -8.49 0.22 -5.47
C GLY A 91 -7.39 1.12 -6.03
N SER A 92 -7.58 2.42 -5.83
CA SER A 92 -6.61 3.45 -6.23
C SER A 92 -6.88 4.77 -5.51
N GLY A 93 -5.90 5.65 -5.51
CA GLY A 93 -6.03 7.01 -4.94
C GLY A 93 -6.89 7.96 -5.77
N GLN A 94 -7.29 7.58 -6.99
CA GLN A 94 -8.02 8.46 -7.91
C GLN A 94 -9.55 8.40 -7.77
N ILE A 95 -10.09 7.36 -7.12
CA ILE A 95 -11.54 7.13 -7.04
C ILE A 95 -12.25 7.93 -5.95
N TYR A 96 -11.52 8.66 -5.12
CA TYR A 96 -12.04 9.39 -3.97
C TYR A 96 -12.05 10.89 -4.23
N ASP A 97 -13.17 11.58 -3.92
CA ASP A 97 -13.24 13.03 -3.99
C ASP A 97 -12.75 13.67 -2.68
N PRO A 98 -11.60 14.36 -2.68
CA PRO A 98 -11.03 14.97 -1.50
C PRO A 98 -11.66 16.35 -1.19
N THR A 99 -12.56 16.85 -2.03
CA THR A 99 -13.09 18.23 -1.97
C THR A 99 -13.64 18.60 -0.60
N PRO A 100 -14.48 17.77 0.07
CA PRO A 100 -15.02 18.14 1.36
C PRO A 100 -13.94 18.39 2.42
N LEU A 101 -12.91 17.53 2.46
CA LEU A 101 -11.82 17.67 3.44
C LEU A 101 -10.95 18.90 3.11
N VAL A 102 -10.64 19.12 1.85
CA VAL A 102 -9.82 20.27 1.42
C VAL A 102 -10.51 21.60 1.74
N GLN A 103 -11.86 21.64 1.71
CA GLN A 103 -12.64 22.83 2.11
C GLN A 103 -12.52 23.14 3.61
N GLU A 104 -12.25 22.14 4.44
CA GLU A 104 -11.98 22.32 5.88
C GLU A 104 -10.55 22.83 6.17
N GLY A 105 -9.79 23.19 5.14
CA GLY A 105 -8.48 23.83 5.28
C GLY A 105 -7.30 22.89 5.44
N VAL A 106 -7.46 21.61 5.13
CA VAL A 106 -6.37 20.62 5.10
C VAL A 106 -5.85 20.41 3.68
N ILE A 107 -4.65 19.87 3.54
CA ILE A 107 -4.16 19.30 2.29
C ILE A 107 -4.45 17.81 2.32
N VAL A 108 -5.02 17.29 1.24
CA VAL A 108 -5.23 15.86 1.09
C VAL A 108 -4.24 15.31 0.07
N VAL A 109 -3.58 14.22 0.44
CA VAL A 109 -2.72 13.43 -0.45
C VAL A 109 -3.37 12.07 -0.61
N THR A 110 -3.62 11.62 -1.83
CA THR A 110 -4.10 10.25 -2.11
C THR A 110 -2.98 9.47 -2.79
N ILE A 111 -2.83 8.20 -2.45
CA ILE A 111 -1.71 7.39 -2.93
C ILE A 111 -2.21 6.10 -3.60
N ASN A 112 -1.45 5.62 -4.58
CA ASN A 112 -1.51 4.23 -5.02
C ASN A 112 -0.44 3.43 -4.27
N TYR A 113 -0.63 2.13 -4.15
CA TYR A 113 0.37 1.17 -3.65
C TYR A 113 0.16 -0.17 -4.32
N ARG A 114 1.20 -1.00 -4.42
CA ARG A 114 1.10 -2.32 -5.07
C ARG A 114 0.12 -3.22 -4.36
N LEU A 115 -0.62 -3.99 -5.15
CA LEU A 115 -1.75 -4.80 -4.75
C LEU A 115 -1.48 -6.29 -4.98
N ALA A 116 -2.29 -7.12 -4.35
CA ALA A 116 -2.29 -8.57 -4.50
C ALA A 116 -0.88 -9.19 -4.42
N GLY A 117 -0.58 -10.18 -5.25
CA GLY A 117 0.73 -10.82 -5.27
C GLY A 117 1.87 -9.88 -5.61
N LEU A 118 1.65 -8.81 -6.40
CA LEU A 118 2.67 -7.81 -6.70
C LEU A 118 3.05 -6.98 -5.46
N GLY A 119 2.11 -6.80 -4.53
CA GLY A 119 2.29 -6.03 -3.30
C GLY A 119 2.55 -6.86 -2.04
N PHE A 120 2.12 -8.13 -2.01
CA PHE A 120 2.10 -8.90 -0.77
C PHE A 120 2.64 -10.33 -0.88
N LEU A 121 3.20 -10.74 -2.03
CA LEU A 121 3.95 -12.00 -2.12
C LEU A 121 5.19 -11.93 -1.24
N THR A 122 5.43 -12.99 -0.48
CA THR A 122 6.65 -13.15 0.31
C THR A 122 7.22 -14.56 0.15
N PHE A 123 8.54 -14.67 0.26
CA PHE A 123 9.25 -15.94 0.30
C PHE A 123 9.70 -16.30 1.72
N GLY A 124 9.42 -15.43 2.70
CA GLY A 124 9.88 -15.61 4.08
C GLY A 124 11.38 -15.35 4.25
N ASP A 125 11.98 -14.54 3.38
CA ASP A 125 13.40 -14.18 3.40
C ASP A 125 13.63 -12.76 2.84
N ASP A 126 14.89 -12.30 2.87
CA ASP A 126 15.29 -11.00 2.32
C ASP A 126 15.26 -10.92 0.78
N ILE A 127 15.04 -12.04 0.08
CA ILE A 127 14.96 -12.04 -1.39
C ILE A 127 13.64 -11.45 -1.84
N VAL A 128 12.53 -11.88 -1.20
CA VAL A 128 11.19 -11.29 -1.32
C VAL A 128 10.59 -11.19 0.08
N PRO A 129 10.92 -10.11 0.82
CA PRO A 129 10.55 -10.01 2.23
C PRO A 129 9.04 -9.81 2.46
N GLY A 130 8.26 -9.53 1.42
CA GLY A 130 6.83 -9.25 1.58
C GLY A 130 6.55 -7.80 1.94
N ASN A 131 5.26 -7.51 2.15
CA ASN A 131 4.79 -6.18 2.54
C ASN A 131 5.20 -5.05 1.57
N MET A 132 5.40 -5.34 0.27
CA MET A 132 5.81 -4.33 -0.71
C MET A 132 4.79 -3.20 -0.79
N GLY A 133 3.48 -3.52 -0.69
CA GLY A 133 2.42 -2.51 -0.64
C GLY A 133 2.53 -1.58 0.58
N LEU A 134 2.86 -2.11 1.77
CA LEU A 134 3.11 -1.27 2.95
C LEU A 134 4.40 -0.44 2.79
N ARG A 135 5.45 -0.99 2.20
CA ARG A 135 6.69 -0.26 1.92
C ARG A 135 6.47 0.87 0.92
N ASP A 136 5.59 0.67 -0.07
CA ASP A 136 5.16 1.72 -1.00
C ASP A 136 4.45 2.86 -0.26
N GLN A 137 3.54 2.53 0.67
CA GLN A 137 2.85 3.51 1.51
C GLN A 137 3.84 4.30 2.39
N VAL A 138 4.82 3.63 3.00
CA VAL A 138 5.89 4.30 3.77
C VAL A 138 6.65 5.28 2.88
N GLU A 139 6.99 4.88 1.66
CA GLU A 139 7.73 5.76 0.74
C GLU A 139 6.89 6.96 0.28
N ALA A 140 5.59 6.78 0.05
CA ALA A 140 4.67 7.87 -0.25
C ALA A 140 4.55 8.87 0.93
N ILE A 141 4.55 8.38 2.19
CA ILE A 141 4.55 9.24 3.37
C ILE A 141 5.89 9.98 3.51
N LYS A 142 7.03 9.31 3.25
CA LYS A 142 8.35 9.95 3.21
C LYS A 142 8.41 11.05 2.15
N TRP A 143 7.87 10.76 0.96
CA TRP A 143 7.74 11.76 -0.09
C TRP A 143 6.91 12.95 0.38
N THR A 144 5.75 12.70 0.96
CA THR A 144 4.86 13.73 1.50
C THR A 144 5.60 14.59 2.53
N LYS A 145 6.27 13.97 3.51
CA LYS A 145 7.03 14.69 4.53
C LYS A 145 8.13 15.57 3.94
N ARG A 146 8.77 15.12 2.87
CA ARG A 146 9.89 15.84 2.23
C ARG A 146 9.43 17.03 1.38
N PHE A 147 8.27 16.90 0.69
CA PHE A 147 7.91 17.84 -0.37
C PHE A 147 6.65 18.65 -0.11
N ILE A 148 5.82 18.26 0.85
CA ILE A 148 4.49 18.88 1.04
C ILE A 148 4.56 20.36 1.42
N TYR A 149 5.69 20.81 1.94
CA TYR A 149 5.94 22.24 2.21
C TYR A 149 5.76 23.10 0.96
N TYR A 150 6.19 22.62 -0.21
CA TYR A 150 6.06 23.33 -1.48
C TYR A 150 4.61 23.47 -1.96
N PHE A 151 3.71 22.69 -1.37
CA PHE A 151 2.26 22.76 -1.62
C PHE A 151 1.50 23.51 -0.52
N GLY A 152 2.22 24.13 0.42
CA GLY A 152 1.67 24.88 1.55
C GLY A 152 1.30 23.99 2.75
N GLY A 153 1.79 22.75 2.79
CA GLY A 153 1.54 21.79 3.86
C GLY A 153 2.63 21.79 4.94
N ASP A 154 2.23 21.45 6.15
CA ASP A 154 3.11 21.33 7.30
C ASP A 154 3.64 19.90 7.42
N PRO A 155 4.94 19.66 7.15
CA PRO A 155 5.52 18.32 7.23
C PRO A 155 5.59 17.75 8.66
N SER A 156 5.31 18.56 9.68
CA SER A 156 5.23 18.12 11.08
C SER A 156 3.82 17.67 11.48
N ARG A 157 2.80 17.95 10.64
CA ARG A 157 1.39 17.66 10.92
C ARG A 157 0.79 16.75 9.85
N ILE A 158 1.32 15.52 9.72
CA ILE A 158 0.86 14.52 8.76
C ILE A 158 0.04 13.47 9.48
N THR A 159 -1.25 13.39 9.15
CA THR A 159 -2.17 12.34 9.61
C THR A 159 -2.40 11.35 8.48
N ILE A 160 -2.17 10.07 8.73
CA ILE A 160 -2.56 9.00 7.79
C ILE A 160 -3.97 8.53 8.11
N PHE A 161 -4.77 8.26 7.08
CA PHE A 161 -6.13 7.76 7.27
C PHE A 161 -6.54 6.81 6.14
N GLY A 162 -7.43 5.86 6.47
CA GLY A 162 -7.86 4.87 5.50
C GLY A 162 -9.06 4.06 5.99
N GLU A 163 -9.69 3.37 5.05
CA GLU A 163 -10.86 2.52 5.31
C GLU A 163 -10.56 1.08 4.91
N SER A 164 -11.15 0.09 5.63
CA SER A 164 -11.00 -1.34 5.33
C SER A 164 -9.53 -1.76 5.29
N ALA A 165 -9.03 -2.31 4.20
CA ALA A 165 -7.60 -2.62 4.00
C ALA A 165 -6.70 -1.39 4.19
N GLY A 166 -7.18 -0.19 3.86
CA GLY A 166 -6.50 1.08 4.15
C GLY A 166 -6.41 1.36 5.65
N ALA A 167 -7.44 1.04 6.43
CA ALA A 167 -7.41 1.15 7.89
C ALA A 167 -6.45 0.13 8.53
N VAL A 168 -6.44 -1.09 8.01
CA VAL A 168 -5.44 -2.12 8.38
C VAL A 168 -4.04 -1.60 8.12
N SER A 169 -3.80 -0.97 6.95
CA SER A 169 -2.53 -0.35 6.60
C SER A 169 -2.15 0.78 7.57
N VAL A 170 -3.09 1.68 7.90
CA VAL A 170 -2.88 2.76 8.88
C VAL A 170 -2.42 2.19 10.22
N ASN A 171 -3.11 1.17 10.71
CA ASN A 171 -2.77 0.53 11.98
C ASN A 171 -1.43 -0.23 11.89
N ALA A 172 -1.16 -0.94 10.78
CA ALA A 172 0.12 -1.59 10.52
C ALA A 172 1.28 -0.57 10.51
N LEU A 173 1.10 0.56 9.84
CA LEU A 173 2.09 1.63 9.82
C LEU A 173 2.28 2.28 11.19
N GLN A 174 1.24 2.36 12.03
CA GLN A 174 1.41 2.81 13.40
C GLN A 174 2.30 1.85 14.20
N MET A 175 2.22 0.53 13.94
CA MET A 175 3.08 -0.48 14.59
C MET A 175 4.48 -0.57 13.96
N SER A 176 4.68 -0.01 12.78
CA SER A 176 5.92 -0.16 12.02
C SER A 176 7.03 0.78 12.49
N PRO A 177 8.26 0.29 12.70
CA PRO A 177 9.41 1.15 12.93
C PRO A 177 9.74 2.04 11.73
N MET A 178 9.35 1.62 10.51
CA MET A 178 9.62 2.38 9.29
C MET A 178 8.86 3.71 9.21
N SER A 179 7.77 3.88 9.95
CA SER A 179 6.99 5.11 9.99
C SER A 179 7.34 6.03 11.16
N THR A 180 8.34 5.66 11.98
CA THR A 180 8.76 6.43 13.14
C THR A 180 9.16 7.85 12.74
N GLY A 181 8.52 8.84 13.38
CA GLY A 181 8.75 10.25 13.11
C GLY A 181 8.17 10.76 11.77
N LEU A 182 7.48 9.93 10.99
CA LEU A 182 6.86 10.34 9.73
C LEU A 182 5.46 10.91 9.93
N ILE A 183 4.71 10.38 10.88
CA ILE A 183 3.30 10.69 11.11
C ILE A 183 3.08 11.39 12.45
N SER A 184 2.06 12.21 12.55
CA SER A 184 1.62 12.93 13.75
C SER A 184 0.23 12.52 14.23
N GLY A 185 -0.49 11.70 13.46
CA GLY A 185 -1.81 11.17 13.79
C GLY A 185 -2.20 10.04 12.86
N ALA A 186 -3.18 9.24 13.28
CA ALA A 186 -3.69 8.10 12.52
C ALA A 186 -5.21 7.98 12.67
N ILE A 187 -5.93 7.66 11.58
CA ILE A 187 -7.37 7.40 11.60
C ILE A 187 -7.65 6.09 10.86
N ALA A 188 -8.09 5.06 11.57
CA ALA A 188 -8.41 3.75 11.02
C ALA A 188 -9.93 3.52 11.01
N GLN A 189 -10.52 3.40 9.81
CA GLN A 189 -11.96 3.24 9.61
C GLN A 189 -12.25 1.80 9.19
N SER A 190 -12.90 1.03 10.05
CA SER A 190 -13.34 -0.35 9.78
C SER A 190 -12.20 -1.33 9.45
N GLY A 191 -11.05 -1.23 10.13
CA GLY A 191 -9.94 -2.17 9.95
C GLY A 191 -8.88 -2.05 11.04
N THR A 192 -8.19 -3.17 11.30
CA THR A 192 -7.14 -3.27 12.32
C THR A 192 -6.16 -4.40 11.97
N VAL A 193 -4.92 -4.31 12.45
CA VAL A 193 -3.90 -5.39 12.36
C VAL A 193 -4.24 -6.62 13.20
N PHE A 194 -5.20 -6.52 14.12
CA PHE A 194 -5.65 -7.66 14.95
C PHE A 194 -6.53 -8.65 14.17
N LEU A 195 -6.81 -8.41 12.89
CA LEU A 195 -7.47 -9.39 12.04
C LEU A 195 -6.56 -10.61 11.86
N SER A 196 -7.12 -11.80 12.04
CA SER A 196 -6.41 -13.09 11.97
C SER A 196 -5.63 -13.30 10.65
N ALA A 197 -5.97 -12.56 9.59
CA ALA A 197 -5.29 -12.59 8.30
C ALA A 197 -3.83 -12.14 8.36
N ILE A 198 -3.49 -11.24 9.27
CA ILE A 198 -2.15 -10.61 9.33
C ILE A 198 -1.16 -11.47 10.09
N ASN A 199 -1.64 -12.28 11.05
CA ASN A 199 -0.80 -12.99 12.02
C ASN A 199 -0.46 -14.44 11.63
N ARG A 200 -0.58 -14.84 10.35
CA ARG A 200 -0.29 -16.22 9.95
C ARG A 200 1.18 -16.39 9.58
N GLU A 201 1.99 -16.77 10.53
CA GLU A 201 3.42 -17.13 10.37
C GLU A 201 3.69 -18.18 9.28
N SER A 202 2.69 -19.02 8.95
CA SER A 202 2.84 -20.13 8.00
C SER A 202 2.65 -19.79 6.52
N ARG A 203 2.34 -18.53 6.19
CA ARG A 203 2.01 -18.14 4.80
C ARG A 203 3.18 -18.15 3.81
N PRO A 204 4.35 -17.58 4.13
CA PRO A 204 5.43 -17.48 3.15
C PRO A 204 5.86 -18.82 2.56
N GLU A 205 6.00 -19.83 3.43
CA GLU A 205 6.47 -21.16 3.05
C GLU A 205 5.47 -21.92 2.17
N ARG A 206 4.19 -21.58 2.26
CA ARG A 206 3.12 -22.25 1.50
C ARG A 206 2.82 -21.52 0.18
N ILE A 207 2.71 -20.18 0.20
CA ILE A 207 2.25 -19.41 -0.95
C ILE A 207 3.30 -19.37 -2.07
N ALA A 208 4.56 -19.12 -1.74
CA ALA A 208 5.60 -18.98 -2.74
C ALA A 208 5.79 -20.23 -3.64
N PRO A 209 5.83 -21.47 -3.11
CA PRO A 209 5.88 -22.68 -3.93
C PRO A 209 4.65 -22.87 -4.82
N ILE A 210 3.44 -22.59 -4.31
CA ILE A 210 2.19 -22.71 -5.08
C ILE A 210 2.19 -21.72 -6.24
N ILE A 211 2.50 -20.45 -5.97
CA ILE A 211 2.64 -19.43 -7.03
C ILE A 211 3.71 -19.82 -8.03
N GLY A 212 4.88 -20.30 -7.56
CA GLY A 212 5.93 -20.79 -8.43
C GLY A 212 5.45 -21.90 -9.37
N ALA A 213 4.74 -22.89 -8.84
CA ALA A 213 4.21 -24.02 -9.61
C ALA A 213 3.22 -23.56 -10.72
N LYS A 214 2.34 -22.60 -10.43
CA LYS A 214 1.39 -22.04 -11.43
C LYS A 214 2.07 -21.49 -12.67
N PHE A 215 3.31 -21.01 -12.56
CA PHE A 215 4.08 -20.42 -13.66
C PHE A 215 5.25 -21.29 -14.10
N ASN A 216 5.29 -22.57 -13.73
CA ASN A 216 6.41 -23.46 -13.98
C ASN A 216 7.76 -22.92 -13.45
N CYS A 217 7.71 -22.06 -12.44
CA CYS A 217 8.84 -21.52 -11.72
C CYS A 217 9.09 -22.38 -10.47
N THR A 218 10.18 -23.11 -10.44
CA THR A 218 10.53 -23.98 -9.30
C THR A 218 11.53 -23.31 -8.36
N ASN A 219 11.39 -23.53 -7.07
CA ASN A 219 12.33 -23.12 -6.04
C ASN A 219 13.43 -24.16 -5.76
N LEU A 220 13.49 -25.29 -6.49
CA LEU A 220 14.48 -26.35 -6.31
C LEU A 220 15.94 -25.85 -6.30
N TYR A 221 16.19 -24.70 -6.92
CA TYR A 221 17.50 -24.07 -6.98
C TYR A 221 17.59 -22.79 -6.17
N GLY A 222 16.69 -22.60 -5.19
CA GLY A 222 16.64 -21.48 -4.26
C GLY A 222 15.79 -20.28 -4.73
N ASN A 223 15.42 -19.43 -3.76
CA ASN A 223 14.48 -18.34 -3.93
C ASN A 223 14.94 -17.24 -4.90
N THR A 224 16.25 -17.01 -5.05
CA THR A 224 16.78 -16.08 -6.07
C THR A 224 16.39 -16.52 -7.49
N ARG A 225 16.37 -17.82 -7.77
CA ARG A 225 16.02 -18.33 -9.09
C ARG A 225 14.52 -18.30 -9.32
N LEU A 226 13.75 -18.60 -8.28
CA LEU A 226 12.29 -18.44 -8.28
C LEU A 226 11.91 -16.99 -8.57
N LEU A 227 12.50 -16.03 -7.87
CA LEU A 227 12.28 -14.60 -8.13
C LEU A 227 12.54 -14.22 -9.58
N LYS A 228 13.72 -14.59 -10.12
CA LYS A 228 14.09 -14.27 -11.51
C LYS A 228 13.09 -14.86 -12.52
N CYS A 229 12.56 -16.05 -12.24
CA CYS A 229 11.54 -16.68 -13.08
C CYS A 229 10.22 -15.89 -12.99
N LEU A 230 9.71 -15.60 -11.80
CA LEU A 230 8.47 -14.86 -11.61
C LEU A 230 8.54 -13.42 -12.16
N GLN A 231 9.71 -12.82 -12.17
CA GLN A 231 9.92 -11.49 -12.78
C GLN A 231 9.77 -11.48 -14.31
N GLN A 232 9.85 -12.64 -14.97
CA GLN A 232 9.63 -12.79 -16.42
C GLN A 232 8.17 -13.08 -16.78
N VAL A 233 7.32 -13.43 -15.82
CA VAL A 233 5.90 -13.68 -16.06
C VAL A 233 5.21 -12.40 -16.53
N PRO A 234 4.45 -12.41 -17.63
CA PRO A 234 3.66 -11.24 -18.04
C PRO A 234 2.76 -10.77 -16.88
N MET A 235 2.66 -9.47 -16.68
CA MET A 235 1.91 -8.88 -15.57
C MET A 235 0.45 -9.33 -15.54
N ALA A 236 -0.22 -9.32 -16.69
CA ALA A 236 -1.62 -9.74 -16.77
C ALA A 236 -1.80 -11.21 -16.37
N ASP A 237 -0.92 -12.10 -16.86
CA ASP A 237 -0.96 -13.52 -16.50
C ASP A 237 -0.72 -13.71 -14.99
N PHE A 238 0.21 -12.95 -14.41
CA PHE A 238 0.48 -13.01 -12.98
C PHE A 238 -0.76 -12.61 -12.17
N VAL A 239 -1.39 -11.49 -12.51
CA VAL A 239 -2.59 -10.99 -11.80
C VAL A 239 -3.76 -11.97 -11.94
N LEU A 240 -4.08 -12.42 -13.16
CA LEU A 240 -5.18 -13.35 -13.42
C LEU A 240 -5.05 -14.64 -12.62
N ASN A 241 -3.86 -15.21 -12.57
CA ASN A 241 -3.63 -16.49 -11.88
C ASN A 241 -3.40 -16.37 -10.36
N THR A 242 -3.20 -15.16 -9.85
CA THR A 242 -2.95 -14.94 -8.42
C THR A 242 -4.09 -14.24 -7.68
N GLN A 243 -5.12 -13.78 -8.39
CA GLN A 243 -6.35 -13.25 -7.81
C GLN A 243 -7.57 -14.15 -8.07
N SER A 244 -7.35 -15.38 -8.58
CA SER A 244 -8.42 -16.31 -8.88
C SER A 244 -9.02 -16.93 -7.60
N GLU A 245 -10.31 -17.23 -7.66
CA GLU A 245 -11.03 -17.98 -6.62
C GLU A 245 -10.41 -19.36 -6.38
N GLU A 246 -9.90 -19.99 -7.44
CA GLU A 246 -9.23 -21.28 -7.41
C GLU A 246 -8.00 -21.26 -6.47
N LEU A 247 -7.19 -20.20 -6.51
CA LEU A 247 -6.05 -20.07 -5.61
C LEU A 247 -6.48 -19.92 -4.16
N SER A 248 -7.57 -19.21 -3.90
CA SER A 248 -8.13 -19.07 -2.55
C SER A 248 -8.61 -20.42 -2.01
N LEU A 249 -9.23 -21.24 -2.85
CA LEU A 249 -9.64 -22.60 -2.52
C LEU A 249 -8.43 -23.51 -2.22
N GLU A 250 -7.41 -23.47 -3.07
CA GLU A 250 -6.18 -24.25 -2.94
C GLU A 250 -5.42 -23.95 -1.64
N LEU A 251 -5.46 -22.70 -1.20
CA LEU A 251 -4.82 -22.25 0.03
C LEU A 251 -5.68 -22.46 1.29
N ASN A 252 -6.94 -22.88 1.13
CA ASN A 252 -7.90 -23.10 2.23
C ASN A 252 -8.09 -21.85 3.14
N ASP A 253 -8.07 -20.66 2.55
CA ASP A 253 -7.97 -19.37 3.24
C ASP A 253 -9.33 -18.63 3.22
N PHE A 254 -10.40 -19.34 3.65
CA PHE A 254 -11.77 -18.84 3.59
C PHE A 254 -12.15 -17.81 4.66
N GLU A 255 -11.34 -17.66 5.71
CA GLU A 255 -11.79 -16.88 6.87
C GLU A 255 -11.90 -15.37 6.64
N ILE A 256 -11.23 -14.80 5.60
CA ILE A 256 -11.20 -13.32 5.41
C ILE A 256 -11.39 -12.90 3.95
N GLY A 257 -11.62 -13.80 3.01
CA GLY A 257 -11.89 -13.46 1.61
C GLY A 257 -10.70 -12.92 0.80
N THR A 258 -9.49 -12.90 1.36
CA THR A 258 -8.27 -12.54 0.62
C THR A 258 -7.07 -13.32 1.11
N ILE A 259 -6.29 -13.84 0.17
CA ILE A 259 -4.99 -14.47 0.42
C ILE A 259 -3.86 -13.42 0.54
N TRP A 260 -4.13 -12.21 0.06
CA TRP A 260 -3.16 -11.11 0.02
C TRP A 260 -3.43 -10.14 1.15
N ALA A 261 -2.53 -10.12 2.11
CA ALA A 261 -2.56 -9.21 3.25
C ALA A 261 -1.14 -8.97 3.78
N PRO A 262 -0.93 -7.93 4.59
CA PRO A 262 0.31 -7.77 5.33
C PRO A 262 0.67 -9.00 6.14
N VAL A 263 1.97 -9.27 6.27
CA VAL A 263 2.50 -10.38 7.09
C VAL A 263 3.51 -9.84 8.09
N GLN A 264 3.64 -10.54 9.22
CA GLN A 264 4.79 -10.33 10.10
C GLN A 264 6.05 -10.73 9.31
N ASP A 265 7.04 -9.83 9.26
CA ASP A 265 8.25 -10.01 8.46
C ASP A 265 9.53 -9.89 9.30
N SER A 266 9.49 -10.46 10.54
CA SER A 266 10.62 -10.48 11.49
C SER A 266 11.89 -11.16 10.93
N TYR A 267 11.75 -11.98 9.89
CA TYR A 267 12.87 -12.59 9.16
C TYR A 267 13.60 -11.61 8.23
N SER A 268 13.00 -10.47 7.93
CA SER A 268 13.62 -9.45 7.07
C SER A 268 14.70 -8.67 7.84
N SER A 269 15.77 -8.31 7.15
CA SER A 269 16.80 -7.42 7.68
C SER A 269 16.31 -5.99 7.90
N ASP A 270 15.20 -5.61 7.26
CA ASP A 270 14.54 -4.30 7.39
C ASP A 270 13.01 -4.50 7.45
N PRO A 271 12.48 -4.98 8.61
CA PRO A 271 11.08 -5.38 8.71
C PRO A 271 10.12 -4.19 8.75
N VAL A 272 8.95 -4.33 8.09
CA VAL A 272 7.82 -3.42 8.24
C VAL A 272 7.04 -3.75 9.52
N LEU A 273 6.81 -5.04 9.77
CA LEU A 273 6.09 -5.56 10.92
C LEU A 273 6.97 -6.60 11.64
N PRO A 274 7.90 -6.15 12.50
CA PRO A 274 8.86 -7.05 13.16
C PRO A 274 8.22 -7.99 14.16
N MET A 275 7.03 -7.67 14.67
CA MET A 275 6.29 -8.45 15.67
C MET A 275 4.80 -8.46 15.38
N ASP A 276 4.09 -9.34 16.06
CA ASP A 276 2.63 -9.37 16.05
C ASP A 276 2.03 -8.05 16.55
N GLY A 277 0.91 -7.62 15.95
CA GLY A 277 0.29 -6.35 16.30
C GLY A 277 -0.18 -6.27 17.75
N LEU A 278 -0.65 -7.39 18.34
CA LEU A 278 -1.04 -7.44 19.75
C LEU A 278 0.20 -7.35 20.66
N GLU A 279 1.27 -8.04 20.29
CA GLU A 279 2.55 -7.97 21.00
C GLU A 279 3.10 -6.54 21.00
N ALA A 280 3.13 -5.88 19.83
CA ALA A 280 3.56 -4.48 19.70
C ALA A 280 2.73 -3.53 20.56
N TYR A 281 1.40 -3.75 20.61
CA TYR A 281 0.52 -2.94 21.44
C TYR A 281 0.75 -3.16 22.94
N LEU A 282 0.85 -4.42 23.37
CA LEU A 282 1.04 -4.77 24.78
C LEU A 282 2.43 -4.35 25.32
N SER A 283 3.47 -4.44 24.48
CA SER A 283 4.83 -3.99 24.83
C SER A 283 4.98 -2.47 24.76
N GLY A 284 4.06 -1.76 24.09
CA GLY A 284 4.14 -0.34 23.83
C GLY A 284 5.18 0.03 22.76
N ASP A 285 5.58 -0.93 21.94
CA ASP A 285 6.54 -0.75 20.83
C ASP A 285 5.81 -0.39 19.53
N PHE A 286 5.26 0.80 19.52
CA PHE A 286 4.57 1.40 18.38
C PHE A 286 4.70 2.92 18.38
N ASN A 287 4.39 3.56 17.26
CA ASN A 287 4.39 5.02 17.14
C ASN A 287 3.25 5.64 17.97
N LYS A 288 3.60 6.27 19.09
CA LYS A 288 2.66 6.87 20.06
C LYS A 288 2.11 8.20 19.55
N VAL A 289 1.29 8.13 18.51
CA VAL A 289 0.56 9.27 17.95
C VAL A 289 -0.93 9.17 18.31
N PRO A 290 -1.65 10.31 18.38
CA PRO A 290 -3.11 10.28 18.50
C PRO A 290 -3.73 9.40 17.44
N MET A 291 -4.64 8.50 17.85
CA MET A 291 -5.34 7.59 16.96
C MET A 291 -6.84 7.71 17.14
N MET A 292 -7.55 7.77 16.01
CA MET A 292 -8.98 7.59 15.94
C MET A 292 -9.28 6.27 15.25
N THR A 293 -10.19 5.48 15.83
CA THR A 293 -10.66 4.23 15.23
C THR A 293 -12.17 4.14 15.34
N GLY A 294 -12.79 3.50 14.37
CA GLY A 294 -14.24 3.35 14.34
C GLY A 294 -14.71 2.34 13.30
N ILE A 295 -15.99 2.05 13.33
CA ILE A 295 -16.66 1.14 12.39
C ILE A 295 -17.70 1.94 11.60
N ILE A 296 -17.69 1.78 10.28
CA ILE A 296 -18.72 2.30 9.40
C ILE A 296 -19.93 1.37 9.47
N THR A 297 -21.06 1.88 9.96
CA THR A 297 -22.28 1.08 10.19
C THR A 297 -23.15 0.90 8.95
N ARG A 298 -22.89 1.66 7.88
CA ARG A 298 -23.53 1.54 6.56
C ARG A 298 -22.48 1.67 5.47
N LEU A 299 -22.11 0.56 4.87
CA LEU A 299 -21.41 0.56 3.59
C LEU A 299 -22.47 0.90 2.52
N LEU A 300 -22.47 2.13 2.02
CA LEU A 300 -23.10 2.41 0.72
C LEU A 300 -22.19 1.77 -0.32
N ILE A 301 -22.56 0.59 -0.77
CA ILE A 301 -22.03 0.04 -2.03
C ILE A 301 -22.68 0.90 -3.12
N ILE A 302 -21.94 1.83 -3.67
CA ILE A 302 -22.32 2.60 -4.87
C ILE A 302 -21.92 1.79 -6.09
#